data_209e94abbba4c5bd69fa4863b21d1510
#
_entry.id   209e94abbba4c5bd69fa4863b21d1510
#
_cell.length_a   1.000
_cell.length_b   1.000
_cell.length_c   1.000
_cell.angle_alpha   90.00
_cell.angle_beta   90.00
_cell.angle_gamma   90.00
#
_symmetry.space_group_name_H-M   'P 1'
#
loop_
_entity.id
_entity.type
_entity.pdbx_description
1 polymer ?
#
loop_
_entity_poly.entity_id
_entity_poly.type
_entity_poly.pdbx_seq_one_letter_code
_entity_poly.pdbx_strand_id
1 'polypeptide(L)'
;MPVEAMNQIDVDVLVAGGGVTGSAAAAALAPLGLKVLIIEPKASQGRRLAGELIHPPGIDGLRQLGLLDDESSIGSEIKGFAIYPFDPENPHDDYLTLPYSEVDGLNHGGMAIEHQTLKDHLLEKVSQLDGVEIWMGARVCRIEETQKGKDFAAIVHRDGTDYHVNARLIIGADGAMSQVRKLTGIPHDTHRYSGMLGVEVEDRHLPNPGYGNIFQNPVGISYAYSVSQGRARVMFEVLRGDDTKDSIREHLRYFPEAFRADIEKVLLEEKPLAAANYRIVPQSSVRANIALLGDARGCCHPLTASGITTAVKDVLTLRDLLVESEFNVPVALRRYAITCGRVQLTRRTLSEELREAFLSHTSEARLLNECIFSYWRNHPKGRAHSLALLSTQDSSILSMGAQFVFVVLQAFRMLPQKIKDGDFWNWLFSMMKLSLKSISIPQTAVMHWVKEQGALAKS
;
A
#
# COMPACT_ATOMS: atom_id res chain seq x y z
N MET A 1 9.60 22.77 -38.97
CA MET A 1 8.35 23.50 -38.72
C MET A 1 8.63 24.48 -37.60
N PRO A 2 8.15 25.73 -37.62
CA PRO A 2 8.33 26.64 -36.51
C PRO A 2 7.66 26.03 -35.27
N VAL A 3 8.33 26.06 -34.14
CA VAL A 3 7.75 25.70 -32.87
C VAL A 3 6.65 26.71 -32.62
N GLU A 4 5.37 26.30 -32.82
CA GLU A 4 4.24 27.10 -32.37
C GLU A 4 4.49 27.42 -30.88
N ALA A 5 4.36 28.69 -30.53
CA ALA A 5 4.55 29.14 -29.16
C ALA A 5 3.54 28.40 -28.28
N MET A 6 3.98 27.34 -27.61
CA MET A 6 3.16 26.62 -26.63
C MET A 6 2.72 27.58 -25.55
N ASN A 7 1.47 27.48 -25.11
CA ASN A 7 0.98 28.25 -23.98
C ASN A 7 1.81 27.91 -22.73
N GLN A 8 2.50 28.90 -22.19
CA GLN A 8 3.35 28.76 -21.02
C GLN A 8 2.53 29.04 -19.75
N ILE A 9 2.70 28.17 -18.76
CA ILE A 9 2.05 28.29 -17.43
C ILE A 9 3.11 28.09 -16.38
N ASP A 10 3.09 28.98 -15.38
CA ASP A 10 3.98 28.91 -14.22
C ASP A 10 3.17 28.60 -12.95
N VAL A 11 3.57 27.54 -12.24
CA VAL A 11 3.01 27.11 -10.95
C VAL A 11 4.12 26.83 -9.96
N ASP A 12 3.81 26.82 -8.66
CA ASP A 12 4.78 26.36 -7.67
C ASP A 12 4.91 24.83 -7.68
N VAL A 13 3.77 24.14 -7.78
CA VAL A 13 3.72 22.67 -7.74
C VAL A 13 2.83 22.14 -8.86
N LEU A 14 3.36 21.23 -9.67
CA LEU A 14 2.59 20.40 -10.58
C LEU A 14 2.40 19.00 -9.98
N VAL A 15 1.15 18.56 -9.83
CA VAL A 15 0.81 17.21 -9.35
C VAL A 15 0.22 16.39 -10.49
N ALA A 16 0.93 15.35 -10.91
CA ALA A 16 0.45 14.42 -11.91
C ALA A 16 -0.31 13.28 -11.22
N GLY A 17 -1.63 13.24 -11.40
CA GLY A 17 -2.59 12.30 -10.82
C GLY A 17 -3.46 12.92 -9.73
N GLY A 18 -4.79 12.93 -9.94
CA GLY A 18 -5.81 13.38 -8.99
C GLY A 18 -6.39 12.24 -8.14
N GLY A 19 -5.61 11.21 -7.84
CA GLY A 19 -5.97 10.14 -6.90
C GLY A 19 -5.73 10.55 -5.45
N VAL A 20 -5.84 9.59 -4.52
CA VAL A 20 -5.65 9.81 -3.07
C VAL A 20 -4.33 10.54 -2.78
N THR A 21 -3.23 10.11 -3.37
CA THR A 21 -1.90 10.71 -3.16
C THR A 21 -1.83 12.15 -3.68
N GLY A 22 -2.37 12.39 -4.87
CA GLY A 22 -2.32 13.73 -5.48
C GLY A 22 -3.22 14.73 -4.78
N SER A 23 -4.42 14.32 -4.38
CA SER A 23 -5.32 15.15 -3.56
C SER A 23 -4.69 15.46 -2.20
N ALA A 24 -4.10 14.46 -1.54
CA ALA A 24 -3.38 14.67 -0.29
C ALA A 24 -2.20 15.64 -0.46
N ALA A 25 -1.44 15.56 -1.57
CA ALA A 25 -0.33 16.48 -1.86
C ALA A 25 -0.82 17.91 -2.06
N ALA A 26 -1.93 18.11 -2.77
CA ALA A 26 -2.52 19.44 -2.93
C ALA A 26 -3.00 20.02 -1.59
N ALA A 27 -3.71 19.22 -0.78
CA ALA A 27 -4.16 19.63 0.54
C ALA A 27 -3.00 19.95 1.51
N ALA A 28 -1.85 19.29 1.33
CA ALA A 28 -0.67 19.54 2.15
C ALA A 28 0.07 20.82 1.75
N LEU A 29 0.03 21.23 0.49
CA LEU A 29 0.91 22.26 -0.06
C LEU A 29 0.19 23.58 -0.34
N ALA A 30 -1.08 23.57 -0.75
CA ALA A 30 -1.84 24.79 -1.02
C ALA A 30 -1.97 25.71 0.21
N PRO A 31 -2.23 25.21 1.46
CA PRO A 31 -2.29 26.06 2.65
C PRO A 31 -0.98 26.78 2.99
N LEU A 32 0.12 26.39 2.36
CA LEU A 32 1.43 27.06 2.48
C LEU A 32 1.57 28.26 1.53
N GLY A 33 0.49 28.65 0.84
CA GLY A 33 0.47 29.75 -0.12
C GLY A 33 1.01 29.40 -1.51
N LEU A 34 1.13 28.10 -1.83
CA LEU A 34 1.65 27.63 -3.11
C LEU A 34 0.53 27.46 -4.15
N LYS A 35 0.82 27.82 -5.39
CA LYS A 35 -0.04 27.52 -6.55
C LYS A 35 0.16 26.06 -6.96
N VAL A 36 -0.88 25.25 -6.80
CA VAL A 36 -0.86 23.80 -7.09
C VAL A 36 -1.75 23.50 -8.30
N LEU A 37 -1.19 22.90 -9.34
CA LEU A 37 -1.93 22.40 -10.50
C LEU A 37 -1.98 20.87 -10.48
N ILE A 38 -3.19 20.31 -10.36
CA ILE A 38 -3.43 18.86 -10.48
C ILE A 38 -3.79 18.50 -11.91
N ILE A 39 -3.09 17.50 -12.47
CA ILE A 39 -3.37 16.93 -13.80
C ILE A 39 -4.00 15.56 -13.61
N GLU A 40 -5.28 15.40 -13.99
CA GLU A 40 -5.98 14.12 -13.89
C GLU A 40 -6.49 13.68 -15.29
N PRO A 41 -6.00 12.55 -15.84
CA PRO A 41 -6.34 12.13 -17.19
C PRO A 41 -7.80 11.73 -17.40
N LYS A 42 -8.50 11.32 -16.35
CA LYS A 42 -9.85 10.77 -16.48
C LYS A 42 -10.86 11.58 -15.66
N ALA A 43 -11.90 12.03 -16.33
CA ALA A 43 -13.04 12.68 -15.68
C ALA A 43 -13.81 11.71 -14.76
N SER A 44 -13.91 10.42 -15.15
CA SER A 44 -14.44 9.32 -14.33
C SER A 44 -13.72 8.04 -14.73
N GLN A 45 -13.31 7.24 -13.76
CA GLN A 45 -12.65 5.96 -14.04
C GLN A 45 -13.62 4.77 -14.03
N GLY A 46 -14.86 4.97 -13.58
CA GLY A 46 -15.78 3.89 -13.26
C GLY A 46 -15.31 3.06 -12.05
N ARG A 47 -16.11 2.06 -11.67
CA ARG A 47 -15.72 1.13 -10.59
C ARG A 47 -14.49 0.32 -10.98
N ARG A 48 -13.47 0.32 -10.13
CA ARG A 48 -12.28 -0.52 -10.28
C ARG A 48 -11.88 -1.10 -8.94
N LEU A 49 -11.27 -2.27 -8.96
CA LEU A 49 -10.65 -2.84 -7.78
C LEU A 49 -9.31 -2.12 -7.53
N ALA A 50 -9.19 -1.49 -6.37
CA ALA A 50 -7.99 -0.78 -5.94
C ALA A 50 -7.89 -0.82 -4.40
N GLY A 51 -6.94 -0.09 -3.80
CA GLY A 51 -6.84 0.02 -2.35
C GLY A 51 -8.09 0.66 -1.75
N GLU A 52 -8.71 0.00 -0.78
CA GLU A 52 -9.94 0.42 -0.10
C GLU A 52 -9.77 0.53 1.41
N LEU A 53 -8.73 -0.10 1.98
CA LEU A 53 -8.47 -0.09 3.42
C LEU A 53 -7.42 0.95 3.78
N ILE A 54 -7.73 1.75 4.81
CA ILE A 54 -6.86 2.78 5.38
C ILE A 54 -6.62 2.44 6.85
N HIS A 55 -5.35 2.25 7.22
CA HIS A 55 -4.99 2.05 8.63
C HIS A 55 -5.13 3.36 9.43
N PRO A 56 -5.25 3.29 10.77
CA PRO A 56 -5.41 4.48 11.61
C PRO A 56 -4.42 5.61 11.33
N PRO A 57 -3.11 5.39 11.17
CA PRO A 57 -2.18 6.48 10.87
C PRO A 57 -2.45 7.20 9.52
N GLY A 58 -3.08 6.50 8.57
CA GLY A 58 -3.50 7.09 7.31
C GLY A 58 -4.74 7.98 7.46
N ILE A 59 -5.68 7.57 8.31
CA ILE A 59 -6.86 8.36 8.66
C ILE A 59 -6.43 9.63 9.39
N ASP A 60 -5.56 9.52 10.39
CA ASP A 60 -5.01 10.67 11.12
C ASP A 60 -4.32 11.65 10.16
N GLY A 61 -3.55 11.13 9.21
CA GLY A 61 -2.92 11.97 8.20
C GLY A 61 -3.92 12.67 7.28
N LEU A 62 -4.99 12.01 6.86
CA LEU A 62 -6.04 12.64 6.04
C LEU A 62 -6.83 13.69 6.84
N ARG A 63 -7.10 13.44 8.13
CA ARG A 63 -7.70 14.42 9.05
C ARG A 63 -6.80 15.64 9.25
N GLN A 64 -5.50 15.43 9.47
CA GLN A 64 -4.51 16.50 9.59
C GLN A 64 -4.46 17.40 8.33
N LEU A 65 -4.77 16.83 7.17
CA LEU A 65 -4.85 17.54 5.90
C LEU A 65 -6.23 18.18 5.64
N GLY A 66 -7.20 18.05 6.54
CA GLY A 66 -8.56 18.54 6.36
C GLY A 66 -9.36 17.79 5.27
N LEU A 67 -8.91 16.58 4.93
CA LEU A 67 -9.53 15.76 3.88
C LEU A 67 -10.56 14.76 4.40
N LEU A 68 -10.53 14.46 5.70
CA LEU A 68 -11.53 13.67 6.40
C LEU A 68 -11.95 14.43 7.66
N ASP A 69 -13.24 14.55 7.89
CA ASP A 69 -13.81 15.07 9.13
C ASP A 69 -14.04 13.92 10.12
N ASP A 70 -14.12 14.22 11.43
CA ASP A 70 -14.32 13.18 12.46
C ASP A 70 -15.68 12.48 12.33
N GLU A 71 -16.67 13.16 11.76
CA GLU A 71 -18.02 12.65 11.53
C GLU A 71 -18.23 12.02 10.15
N SER A 72 -17.16 11.92 9.31
CA SER A 72 -17.33 11.45 7.94
C SER A 72 -17.65 9.95 7.88
N SER A 73 -18.92 9.64 7.66
CA SER A 73 -19.45 8.27 7.48
C SER A 73 -19.32 7.78 6.03
N ILE A 74 -18.28 8.20 5.30
CA ILE A 74 -18.10 7.82 3.89
C ILE A 74 -17.61 6.39 3.68
N GLY A 75 -17.18 5.72 4.74
CA GLY A 75 -16.68 4.34 4.74
C GLY A 75 -17.14 3.55 5.96
N SER A 76 -16.69 2.33 6.08
CA SER A 76 -16.94 1.44 7.22
C SER A 76 -15.74 1.40 8.16
N GLU A 77 -15.98 1.47 9.46
CA GLU A 77 -14.94 1.28 10.48
C GLU A 77 -14.37 -0.14 10.40
N ILE A 78 -13.04 -0.24 10.52
CA ILE A 78 -12.31 -1.50 10.60
C ILE A 78 -11.53 -1.53 11.92
N LYS A 79 -11.95 -2.39 12.85
CA LYS A 79 -11.35 -2.53 14.19
C LYS A 79 -10.00 -3.25 14.20
N GLY A 80 -9.65 -3.89 13.11
CA GLY A 80 -8.45 -4.71 12.95
C GLY A 80 -8.64 -5.80 11.90
N PHE A 81 -7.90 -6.89 12.04
CA PHE A 81 -8.00 -8.05 11.15
C PHE A 81 -8.45 -9.30 11.90
N ALA A 82 -9.26 -10.14 11.23
CA ALA A 82 -9.56 -11.50 11.63
C ALA A 82 -8.93 -12.43 10.59
N ILE A 83 -7.96 -13.23 11.02
CA ILE A 83 -7.16 -14.07 10.13
C ILE A 83 -7.51 -15.53 10.40
N TYR A 84 -8.01 -16.21 9.37
CA TYR A 84 -8.34 -17.61 9.36
C TYR A 84 -7.15 -18.39 8.80
N PRO A 85 -6.45 -19.22 9.62
CA PRO A 85 -5.39 -20.08 9.13
C PRO A 85 -5.94 -21.11 8.17
N PHE A 86 -5.07 -21.63 7.30
CA PHE A 86 -5.46 -22.75 6.46
C PHE A 86 -5.69 -24.00 7.30
N ASP A 87 -6.95 -24.42 7.41
CA ASP A 87 -7.37 -25.68 7.99
C ASP A 87 -8.40 -26.35 7.04
N PRO A 88 -8.06 -27.45 6.38
CA PRO A 88 -8.97 -28.12 5.46
C PRO A 88 -10.15 -28.85 6.14
N GLU A 89 -10.01 -29.17 7.45
CA GLU A 89 -11.05 -29.88 8.21
C GLU A 89 -12.03 -28.93 8.85
N ASN A 90 -11.54 -27.74 9.33
CA ASN A 90 -12.34 -26.74 10.06
C ASN A 90 -12.06 -25.31 9.55
N PRO A 91 -12.40 -24.99 8.29
CA PRO A 91 -11.99 -23.75 7.65
C PRO A 91 -12.56 -22.47 8.26
N HIS A 92 -13.53 -22.57 9.18
CA HIS A 92 -14.27 -21.41 9.74
C HIS A 92 -14.21 -21.30 11.25
N ASP A 93 -13.78 -22.35 11.97
CA ASP A 93 -13.94 -22.43 13.42
C ASP A 93 -12.77 -21.80 14.18
N ASP A 94 -11.61 -21.72 13.58
CA ASP A 94 -10.43 -21.11 14.17
C ASP A 94 -10.02 -19.83 13.45
N TYR A 95 -10.01 -18.72 14.15
CA TYR A 95 -9.48 -17.46 13.66
C TYR A 95 -8.76 -16.70 14.76
N LEU A 96 -7.89 -15.79 14.36
CA LEU A 96 -7.15 -14.92 15.26
C LEU A 96 -7.46 -13.47 14.93
N THR A 97 -7.76 -12.67 15.94
CA THR A 97 -7.92 -11.22 15.74
C THR A 97 -6.62 -10.46 16.04
N LEU A 98 -6.37 -9.44 15.22
CA LEU A 98 -5.36 -8.42 15.44
C LEU A 98 -6.08 -7.06 15.54
N PRO A 99 -6.55 -6.69 16.76
CA PRO A 99 -7.29 -5.44 16.94
C PRO A 99 -6.36 -4.24 17.07
N TYR A 100 -6.70 -3.12 16.44
CA TYR A 100 -5.94 -1.86 16.57
C TYR A 100 -5.90 -1.35 18.02
N SER A 101 -6.91 -1.65 18.83
CA SER A 101 -6.97 -1.27 20.24
C SER A 101 -5.85 -1.86 21.11
N GLU A 102 -5.13 -2.86 20.62
CA GLU A 102 -3.95 -3.41 21.32
C GLU A 102 -2.65 -2.67 20.95
N VAL A 103 -2.67 -1.80 19.95
CA VAL A 103 -1.47 -1.09 19.45
C VAL A 103 -1.32 0.23 20.18
N ASP A 104 -0.20 0.40 20.88
CA ASP A 104 0.12 1.63 21.58
C ASP A 104 0.10 2.85 20.62
N GLY A 105 -0.57 3.91 21.06
CA GLY A 105 -0.68 5.16 20.30
C GLY A 105 -1.75 5.16 19.20
N LEU A 106 -2.52 4.08 19.01
CA LEU A 106 -3.71 4.06 18.16
C LEU A 106 -4.96 4.18 19.04
N ASN A 107 -5.76 5.22 18.80
CA ASN A 107 -6.94 5.54 19.61
C ASN A 107 -8.26 5.24 18.88
N HIS A 108 -8.22 4.79 17.64
CA HIS A 108 -9.37 4.45 16.81
C HIS A 108 -9.05 3.32 15.82
N GLY A 109 -10.06 2.82 15.14
CA GLY A 109 -9.93 1.82 14.09
C GLY A 109 -9.38 2.38 12.78
N GLY A 110 -9.18 1.49 11.81
CA GLY A 110 -9.00 1.81 10.40
C GLY A 110 -10.35 2.11 9.72
N MET A 111 -10.31 2.33 8.42
CA MET A 111 -11.50 2.53 7.60
C MET A 111 -11.37 1.76 6.29
N ALA A 112 -12.46 1.16 5.84
CA ALA A 112 -12.58 0.67 4.47
C ALA A 112 -13.62 1.52 3.73
N ILE A 113 -13.27 1.88 2.49
CA ILE A 113 -14.10 2.73 1.64
C ILE A 113 -13.88 2.36 0.18
N GLU A 114 -14.94 2.33 -0.61
CA GLU A 114 -14.84 2.12 -2.04
C GLU A 114 -13.92 3.17 -2.67
N HIS A 115 -12.96 2.71 -3.47
CA HIS A 115 -11.85 3.54 -3.95
C HIS A 115 -12.28 4.78 -4.75
N GLN A 116 -13.32 4.65 -5.58
CA GLN A 116 -13.81 5.79 -6.36
C GLN A 116 -14.49 6.83 -5.48
N THR A 117 -15.28 6.37 -4.50
CA THR A 117 -15.92 7.24 -3.50
C THR A 117 -14.88 8.04 -2.72
N LEU A 118 -13.80 7.38 -2.27
CA LEU A 118 -12.70 8.08 -1.60
C LEU A 118 -12.05 9.12 -2.53
N LYS A 119 -11.73 8.74 -3.77
CA LYS A 119 -11.10 9.64 -4.74
C LYS A 119 -11.97 10.88 -5.00
N ASP A 120 -13.26 10.68 -5.25
CA ASP A 120 -14.17 11.77 -5.58
C ASP A 120 -14.34 12.73 -4.39
N HIS A 121 -14.48 12.19 -3.17
CA HIS A 121 -14.53 12.98 -1.94
C HIS A 121 -13.26 13.84 -1.76
N LEU A 122 -12.08 13.23 -1.94
CA LEU A 122 -10.82 13.96 -1.77
C LEU A 122 -10.62 15.04 -2.84
N LEU A 123 -10.98 14.76 -4.11
CA LEU A 123 -10.92 15.75 -5.19
C LEU A 123 -11.87 16.91 -4.95
N GLU A 124 -13.09 16.64 -4.48
CA GLU A 124 -14.06 17.67 -4.13
C GLU A 124 -13.50 18.58 -3.02
N LYS A 125 -12.97 18.01 -1.93
CA LYS A 125 -12.35 18.77 -0.84
C LYS A 125 -11.22 19.68 -1.35
N VAL A 126 -10.30 19.18 -2.15
CA VAL A 126 -9.17 19.99 -2.63
C VAL A 126 -9.56 21.01 -3.70
N SER A 127 -10.63 20.79 -4.44
CA SER A 127 -11.14 21.76 -5.41
C SER A 127 -11.64 23.07 -4.77
N GLN A 128 -11.92 23.03 -3.46
CA GLN A 128 -12.39 24.16 -2.69
C GLN A 128 -11.24 24.96 -2.04
N LEU A 129 -10.00 24.49 -2.15
CA LEU A 129 -8.84 25.13 -1.56
C LEU A 129 -8.32 26.28 -2.44
N ASP A 130 -8.04 27.40 -1.82
CA ASP A 130 -7.36 28.51 -2.49
C ASP A 130 -6.00 28.08 -3.03
N GLY A 131 -5.68 28.49 -4.23
CA GLY A 131 -4.41 28.16 -4.89
C GLY A 131 -4.36 26.77 -5.55
N VAL A 132 -5.45 25.98 -5.52
CA VAL A 132 -5.54 24.70 -6.23
C VAL A 132 -6.32 24.86 -7.54
N GLU A 133 -5.71 24.44 -8.62
CA GLU A 133 -6.37 24.29 -9.93
C GLU A 133 -6.34 22.82 -10.35
N ILE A 134 -7.45 22.29 -10.88
CA ILE A 134 -7.57 20.90 -11.31
C ILE A 134 -7.89 20.85 -12.80
N TRP A 135 -7.04 20.22 -13.58
CA TRP A 135 -7.26 19.94 -14.98
C TRP A 135 -7.71 18.49 -15.19
N MET A 136 -9.02 18.31 -15.27
CA MET A 136 -9.61 17.01 -15.63
C MET A 136 -9.47 16.77 -17.15
N GLY A 137 -9.29 15.51 -17.54
CA GLY A 137 -9.08 15.13 -18.93
C GLY A 137 -7.69 15.48 -19.50
N ALA A 138 -6.81 16.03 -18.65
CA ALA A 138 -5.45 16.43 -19.03
C ALA A 138 -4.43 15.34 -18.66
N ARG A 139 -3.30 15.28 -19.40
CA ARG A 139 -2.24 14.31 -19.16
C ARG A 139 -0.85 14.90 -19.34
N VAL A 140 0.08 14.50 -18.52
CA VAL A 140 1.51 14.78 -18.72
C VAL A 140 2.02 13.90 -19.87
N CYS A 141 2.44 14.53 -20.96
CA CYS A 141 2.90 13.83 -22.18
C CYS A 141 4.41 13.72 -22.27
N ARG A 142 5.12 14.76 -21.80
CA ARG A 142 6.59 14.82 -21.81
C ARG A 142 7.08 15.52 -20.54
N ILE A 143 8.30 15.24 -20.18
CA ILE A 143 9.06 15.96 -19.15
C ILE A 143 10.36 16.36 -19.80
N GLU A 144 10.63 17.66 -19.85
CA GLU A 144 11.73 18.26 -20.55
C GLU A 144 12.69 18.94 -19.58
N GLU A 145 13.98 18.75 -19.81
CA GLU A 145 15.02 19.36 -19.00
C GLU A 145 15.16 20.83 -19.37
N THR A 146 14.97 21.73 -18.43
CA THR A 146 15.08 23.20 -18.65
C THR A 146 16.44 23.75 -18.34
N GLN A 147 17.13 23.18 -17.35
CA GLN A 147 18.54 23.47 -17.03
C GLN A 147 19.26 22.14 -16.85
N LYS A 148 20.39 21.96 -17.52
CA LYS A 148 21.14 20.71 -17.61
C LYS A 148 21.27 20.02 -16.25
N GLY A 149 20.46 18.99 -16.02
CA GLY A 149 20.42 18.14 -14.83
C GLY A 149 19.83 18.78 -13.56
N LYS A 150 19.32 20.03 -13.63
CA LYS A 150 18.87 20.75 -12.41
C LYS A 150 17.36 20.88 -12.28
N ASP A 151 16.66 21.20 -13.36
CA ASP A 151 15.21 21.42 -13.34
C ASP A 151 14.54 20.80 -14.55
N PHE A 152 13.27 20.43 -14.37
CA PHE A 152 12.40 19.89 -15.40
C PHE A 152 11.11 20.70 -15.47
N ALA A 153 10.53 20.80 -16.68
CA ALA A 153 9.18 21.26 -16.95
C ALA A 153 8.35 20.13 -17.55
N ALA A 154 7.04 20.23 -17.48
CA ALA A 154 6.13 19.23 -18.02
C ALA A 154 5.38 19.80 -19.26
N ILE A 155 5.24 18.97 -20.30
CA ILE A 155 4.30 19.23 -21.37
C ILE A 155 3.02 18.50 -21.03
N VAL A 156 1.95 19.28 -20.87
CA VAL A 156 0.61 18.80 -20.51
C VAL A 156 -0.33 18.96 -21.70
N HIS A 157 -0.95 17.87 -22.12
CA HIS A 157 -1.99 17.89 -23.14
C HIS A 157 -3.37 18.03 -22.51
N ARG A 158 -4.15 19.01 -22.95
CA ARG A 158 -5.54 19.24 -22.53
C ARG A 158 -6.35 19.77 -23.71
N ASP A 159 -7.51 19.20 -23.97
CA ASP A 159 -8.48 19.66 -24.98
C ASP A 159 -7.86 19.96 -26.37
N GLY A 160 -6.97 19.05 -26.83
CA GLY A 160 -6.28 19.19 -28.11
C GLY A 160 -5.10 20.16 -28.11
N THR A 161 -4.77 20.81 -27.01
CA THR A 161 -3.70 21.81 -26.88
C THR A 161 -2.59 21.31 -25.96
N ASP A 162 -1.36 21.58 -26.32
CA ASP A 162 -0.18 21.32 -25.48
C ASP A 162 0.21 22.61 -24.72
N TYR A 163 0.42 22.44 -23.42
CA TYR A 163 0.84 23.51 -22.49
C TYR A 163 2.23 23.18 -21.95
N HIS A 164 3.12 24.18 -21.94
CA HIS A 164 4.40 24.09 -21.26
C HIS A 164 4.26 24.58 -19.84
N VAL A 165 4.29 23.65 -18.87
CA VAL A 165 4.09 23.94 -17.44
C VAL A 165 5.43 23.93 -16.73
N ASN A 166 5.88 25.11 -16.31
CA ASN A 166 7.02 25.26 -15.41
C ASN A 166 6.57 25.08 -13.97
N ALA A 167 7.29 24.29 -13.20
CA ALA A 167 7.00 24.08 -11.78
C ALA A 167 8.29 24.05 -10.97
N ARG A 168 8.28 24.66 -9.79
CA ARG A 168 9.39 24.53 -8.83
C ARG A 168 9.51 23.09 -8.33
N LEU A 169 8.37 22.40 -8.23
CA LEU A 169 8.28 20.99 -7.82
C LEU A 169 7.27 20.26 -8.72
N ILE A 170 7.68 19.11 -9.27
CA ILE A 170 6.79 18.18 -9.97
C ILE A 170 6.58 16.95 -9.09
N ILE A 171 5.33 16.62 -8.80
CA ILE A 171 4.94 15.47 -8.01
C ILE A 171 4.31 14.42 -8.93
N GLY A 172 4.95 13.24 -9.03
CA GLY A 172 4.38 12.06 -9.65
C GLY A 172 3.52 11.31 -8.64
N ALA A 173 2.19 11.43 -8.73
CA ALA A 173 1.19 10.77 -7.90
C ALA A 173 0.22 9.92 -8.76
N ASP A 174 0.69 9.45 -9.91
CA ASP A 174 -0.05 8.82 -10.99
C ASP A 174 -0.11 7.29 -10.91
N GLY A 175 0.12 6.75 -9.71
CA GLY A 175 -0.10 5.34 -9.35
C GLY A 175 0.99 4.38 -9.82
N ALA A 176 0.74 3.09 -9.68
CA ALA A 176 1.73 2.03 -9.89
C ALA A 176 2.38 2.05 -11.28
N MET A 177 1.60 2.35 -12.34
CA MET A 177 2.09 2.43 -13.73
C MET A 177 2.58 3.83 -14.11
N SER A 178 3.07 4.61 -13.15
CA SER A 178 3.45 6.02 -13.26
C SER A 178 4.10 6.39 -14.58
N GLN A 179 3.47 7.34 -15.26
CA GLN A 179 3.97 7.94 -16.47
C GLN A 179 5.12 8.93 -16.16
N VAL A 180 5.01 9.64 -15.03
CA VAL A 180 6.08 10.54 -14.56
C VAL A 180 7.37 9.75 -14.36
N ARG A 181 7.31 8.60 -13.66
CA ARG A 181 8.48 7.72 -13.48
C ARG A 181 9.10 7.28 -14.81
N LYS A 182 8.27 6.93 -15.80
CA LYS A 182 8.74 6.54 -17.15
C LYS A 182 9.37 7.72 -17.89
N LEU A 183 8.69 8.86 -17.93
CA LEU A 183 9.14 10.05 -18.66
C LEU A 183 10.42 10.63 -18.09
N THR A 184 10.62 10.50 -16.78
CA THR A 184 11.86 10.92 -16.11
C THR A 184 13.00 9.93 -16.27
N GLY A 185 12.75 8.75 -16.85
CA GLY A 185 13.75 7.71 -17.01
C GLY A 185 14.28 7.15 -15.70
N ILE A 186 13.52 7.23 -14.58
CA ILE A 186 13.90 6.60 -13.31
C ILE A 186 13.81 5.08 -13.48
N PRO A 187 14.94 4.35 -13.40
CA PRO A 187 14.94 2.91 -13.57
C PRO A 187 14.17 2.24 -12.43
N HIS A 188 13.45 1.16 -12.74
CA HIS A 188 12.69 0.42 -11.74
C HIS A 188 12.59 -1.06 -12.10
N ASP A 189 12.53 -1.89 -11.08
CA ASP A 189 12.20 -3.31 -11.18
C ASP A 189 10.69 -3.49 -11.03
N THR A 190 10.08 -4.32 -11.88
CA THR A 190 8.64 -4.62 -11.84
C THR A 190 8.44 -6.13 -11.89
N HIS A 191 7.74 -6.64 -10.89
CA HIS A 191 7.32 -8.03 -10.83
C HIS A 191 5.82 -8.13 -10.60
N ARG A 192 5.11 -8.88 -11.45
CA ARG A 192 3.70 -9.20 -11.25
C ARG A 192 3.58 -10.50 -10.46
N TYR A 193 2.95 -10.45 -9.29
CA TYR A 193 2.73 -11.61 -8.44
C TYR A 193 1.52 -12.44 -8.88
N SER A 194 0.37 -11.79 -8.95
CA SER A 194 -0.94 -12.44 -9.08
C SER A 194 -1.96 -11.49 -9.72
N GLY A 195 -3.17 -11.97 -9.89
CA GLY A 195 -4.37 -11.18 -10.09
C GLY A 195 -5.20 -11.10 -8.82
N MET A 196 -6.04 -10.09 -8.71
CA MET A 196 -7.05 -9.95 -7.69
C MET A 196 -8.39 -9.77 -8.37
N LEU A 197 -9.39 -10.55 -7.98
CA LEU A 197 -10.77 -10.42 -8.43
C LEU A 197 -11.63 -9.98 -7.26
N GLY A 198 -12.56 -9.07 -7.47
CA GLY A 198 -13.41 -8.53 -6.42
C GLY A 198 -14.88 -8.48 -6.81
N VAL A 199 -15.74 -8.85 -5.90
CA VAL A 199 -17.19 -8.67 -5.98
C VAL A 199 -17.68 -7.90 -4.77
N GLU A 200 -18.89 -7.38 -4.85
CA GLU A 200 -19.54 -6.69 -3.75
C GLU A 200 -20.83 -7.42 -3.41
N VAL A 201 -21.00 -7.77 -2.15
CA VAL A 201 -22.16 -8.51 -1.64
C VAL A 201 -22.82 -7.75 -0.48
N GLU A 202 -24.00 -8.16 -0.05
CA GLU A 202 -24.59 -7.70 1.20
C GLU A 202 -23.73 -8.17 2.38
N ASP A 203 -23.55 -7.34 3.42
CA ASP A 203 -22.66 -7.66 4.55
C ASP A 203 -23.34 -8.43 5.70
N ARG A 204 -24.62 -8.79 5.54
CA ARG A 204 -25.42 -9.47 6.59
C ARG A 204 -24.85 -10.80 7.09
N HIS A 205 -24.13 -11.53 6.23
CA HIS A 205 -23.48 -12.80 6.58
C HIS A 205 -21.95 -12.69 6.62
N LEU A 206 -21.43 -11.45 6.59
CA LEU A 206 -19.97 -11.22 6.71
C LEU A 206 -19.48 -11.76 8.07
N PRO A 207 -18.53 -12.70 8.10
CA PRO A 207 -17.94 -13.14 9.36
C PRO A 207 -17.16 -11.98 10.00
N ASN A 208 -17.14 -11.96 11.33
CA ASN A 208 -16.48 -10.91 12.13
C ASN A 208 -16.74 -9.49 11.60
N PRO A 209 -17.97 -8.99 11.65
CA PRO A 209 -18.30 -7.64 11.20
C PRO A 209 -17.42 -6.59 11.91
N GLY A 210 -16.94 -5.59 11.14
CA GLY A 210 -16.02 -4.57 11.63
C GLY A 210 -14.55 -5.01 11.64
N TYR A 211 -14.22 -6.19 11.10
CA TYR A 211 -12.85 -6.63 10.86
C TYR A 211 -12.58 -6.84 9.38
N GLY A 212 -11.32 -6.63 8.97
CA GLY A 212 -10.83 -7.13 7.69
C GLY A 212 -10.58 -8.63 7.79
N ASN A 213 -11.47 -9.46 7.22
CA ASN A 213 -11.34 -10.91 7.26
C ASN A 213 -10.37 -11.38 6.19
N ILE A 214 -9.40 -12.22 6.57
CA ILE A 214 -8.37 -12.79 5.71
C ILE A 214 -8.43 -14.31 5.84
N PHE A 215 -8.76 -14.99 4.74
CA PHE A 215 -8.85 -16.45 4.68
C PHE A 215 -7.65 -17.00 3.92
N GLN A 216 -6.84 -17.81 4.58
CA GLN A 216 -5.77 -18.57 3.94
C GLN A 216 -6.36 -19.84 3.33
N ASN A 217 -5.92 -20.17 2.12
CA ASN A 217 -6.32 -21.40 1.44
C ASN A 217 -5.21 -21.87 0.46
N PRO A 218 -5.33 -23.06 -0.13
CA PRO A 218 -4.26 -23.64 -0.96
C PRO A 218 -3.95 -22.87 -2.24
N VAL A 219 -4.88 -22.08 -2.74
CA VAL A 219 -4.75 -21.36 -4.03
C VAL A 219 -4.48 -19.87 -3.86
N GLY A 220 -4.33 -19.39 -2.62
CA GLY A 220 -4.04 -17.99 -2.36
C GLY A 220 -4.71 -17.47 -1.09
N ILE A 221 -5.07 -16.19 -1.09
CA ILE A 221 -5.74 -15.52 0.02
C ILE A 221 -7.05 -14.90 -0.47
N SER A 222 -8.09 -15.01 0.37
CA SER A 222 -9.32 -14.26 0.18
C SER A 222 -9.47 -13.20 1.26
N TYR A 223 -10.11 -12.10 0.91
CA TYR A 223 -10.38 -10.98 1.81
C TYR A 223 -11.87 -10.67 1.81
N ALA A 224 -12.43 -10.32 2.97
CA ALA A 224 -13.79 -9.84 3.06
C ALA A 224 -13.93 -8.78 4.16
N TYR A 225 -14.53 -7.62 3.84
CA TYR A 225 -14.75 -6.52 4.78
C TYR A 225 -15.87 -5.60 4.32
N SER A 226 -16.57 -4.95 5.26
CA SER A 226 -17.57 -3.92 4.91
C SER A 226 -16.87 -2.70 4.31
N VAL A 227 -17.38 -2.17 3.19
CA VAL A 227 -16.87 -0.95 2.53
C VAL A 227 -17.84 0.24 2.67
N SER A 228 -19.10 -0.05 2.93
CA SER A 228 -20.16 0.91 3.24
C SER A 228 -21.27 0.21 4.01
N GLN A 229 -22.25 0.95 4.50
CA GLN A 229 -23.39 0.38 5.21
C GLN A 229 -24.14 -0.65 4.35
N GLY A 230 -24.26 -1.87 4.85
CA GLY A 230 -24.95 -2.97 4.20
C GLY A 230 -24.20 -3.65 3.05
N ARG A 231 -22.93 -3.23 2.77
CA ARG A 231 -22.15 -3.74 1.64
C ARG A 231 -20.76 -4.20 2.06
N ALA A 232 -20.39 -5.40 1.63
CA ALA A 232 -19.06 -5.96 1.83
C ALA A 232 -18.33 -6.19 0.50
N ARG A 233 -17.05 -5.91 0.50
CA ARG A 233 -16.11 -6.31 -0.56
C ARG A 233 -15.59 -7.70 -0.27
N VAL A 234 -15.64 -8.57 -1.26
CA VAL A 234 -14.97 -9.88 -1.24
C VAL A 234 -13.94 -9.90 -2.36
N MET A 235 -12.72 -10.32 -2.04
CA MET A 235 -11.64 -10.41 -3.01
C MET A 235 -10.98 -11.79 -2.99
N PHE A 236 -10.60 -12.26 -4.18
CA PHE A 236 -9.92 -13.53 -4.40
C PHE A 236 -8.60 -13.27 -5.10
N GLU A 237 -7.51 -13.77 -4.53
CA GLU A 237 -6.23 -13.77 -5.19
C GLU A 237 -6.12 -14.96 -6.15
N VAL A 238 -5.77 -14.70 -7.42
CA VAL A 238 -5.54 -15.73 -8.43
C VAL A 238 -4.07 -15.72 -8.77
N LEU A 239 -3.35 -16.78 -8.44
CA LEU A 239 -1.92 -16.91 -8.70
C LEU A 239 -1.65 -16.99 -10.19
N ARG A 240 -0.43 -16.63 -10.58
CA ARG A 240 -0.07 -16.57 -11.98
C ARG A 240 0.01 -17.98 -12.58
N GLY A 241 -0.81 -18.23 -13.60
CA GLY A 241 -0.87 -19.52 -14.30
C GLY A 241 -2.05 -20.38 -13.89
N ASP A 242 -2.77 -20.03 -12.82
CA ASP A 242 -3.94 -20.76 -12.36
C ASP A 242 -5.17 -20.43 -13.20
N ASP A 243 -6.08 -21.38 -13.34
CA ASP A 243 -7.40 -21.12 -13.91
C ASP A 243 -8.24 -20.31 -12.95
N THR A 244 -8.81 -19.22 -13.46
CA THR A 244 -9.58 -18.26 -12.66
C THR A 244 -10.83 -18.87 -12.02
N LYS A 245 -11.55 -19.72 -12.76
CA LYS A 245 -12.81 -20.31 -12.26
C LYS A 245 -12.54 -21.37 -11.20
N ASP A 246 -11.52 -22.17 -11.41
CA ASP A 246 -11.13 -23.20 -10.46
C ASP A 246 -10.56 -22.56 -9.18
N SER A 247 -9.76 -21.49 -9.30
CA SER A 247 -9.29 -20.72 -8.15
C SER A 247 -10.45 -20.14 -7.34
N ILE A 248 -11.44 -19.48 -7.98
CA ILE A 248 -12.61 -18.93 -7.28
C ILE A 248 -13.36 -20.06 -6.57
N ARG A 249 -13.61 -21.18 -7.26
CA ARG A 249 -14.31 -22.33 -6.67
C ARG A 249 -13.61 -22.85 -5.43
N GLU A 250 -12.30 -22.93 -5.46
CA GLU A 250 -11.51 -23.36 -4.30
C GLU A 250 -11.57 -22.33 -3.16
N HIS A 251 -11.42 -21.03 -3.45
CA HIS A 251 -11.59 -19.98 -2.45
C HIS A 251 -12.94 -20.03 -1.73
N LEU A 252 -14.02 -20.29 -2.47
CA LEU A 252 -15.38 -20.34 -1.93
C LEU A 252 -15.56 -21.41 -0.85
N ARG A 253 -14.80 -22.49 -0.88
CA ARG A 253 -14.86 -23.58 0.13
C ARG A 253 -14.44 -23.12 1.52
N TYR A 254 -13.71 -22.03 1.61
CA TYR A 254 -13.15 -21.48 2.87
C TYR A 254 -14.00 -20.36 3.46
N PHE A 255 -15.17 -20.07 2.90
CA PHE A 255 -16.14 -19.13 3.47
C PHE A 255 -17.26 -19.86 4.19
N PRO A 256 -17.82 -19.29 5.29
CA PRO A 256 -19.02 -19.80 5.93
C PRO A 256 -20.17 -19.96 4.93
N GLU A 257 -20.97 -21.00 5.08
CA GLU A 257 -21.95 -21.43 4.09
C GLU A 257 -22.93 -20.32 3.66
N ALA A 258 -23.49 -19.58 4.62
CA ALA A 258 -24.44 -18.50 4.32
C ALA A 258 -23.76 -17.36 3.54
N PHE A 259 -22.53 -16.99 3.90
CA PHE A 259 -21.77 -15.95 3.21
C PHE A 259 -21.33 -16.40 1.82
N ARG A 260 -20.90 -17.67 1.69
CA ARG A 260 -20.57 -18.29 0.39
C ARG A 260 -21.77 -18.26 -0.57
N ALA A 261 -22.96 -18.56 -0.10
CA ALA A 261 -24.17 -18.53 -0.93
C ALA A 261 -24.47 -17.12 -1.49
N ASP A 262 -24.28 -16.08 -0.69
CA ASP A 262 -24.41 -14.68 -1.14
C ASP A 262 -23.36 -14.35 -2.22
N ILE A 263 -22.12 -14.79 -2.05
CA ILE A 263 -21.03 -14.59 -3.03
C ILE A 263 -21.31 -15.32 -4.33
N GLU A 264 -21.70 -16.59 -4.27
CA GLU A 264 -22.05 -17.41 -5.44
C GLU A 264 -23.17 -16.79 -6.26
N LYS A 265 -24.19 -16.26 -5.59
CA LYS A 265 -25.30 -15.55 -6.25
C LYS A 265 -24.80 -14.35 -7.07
N VAL A 266 -23.97 -13.50 -6.48
CA VAL A 266 -23.41 -12.32 -7.18
C VAL A 266 -22.50 -12.72 -8.34
N LEU A 267 -21.69 -13.77 -8.19
CA LEU A 267 -20.82 -14.28 -9.26
C LEU A 267 -21.58 -14.83 -10.47
N LEU A 268 -22.85 -15.22 -10.30
CA LEU A 268 -23.74 -15.62 -11.41
C LEU A 268 -24.32 -14.40 -12.15
N GLU A 269 -24.51 -13.29 -11.45
CA GLU A 269 -25.21 -12.11 -11.95
C GLU A 269 -24.22 -11.02 -12.47
N GLU A 270 -23.04 -10.90 -11.86
CA GLU A 270 -22.09 -9.84 -12.14
C GLU A 270 -20.70 -10.37 -12.50
N LYS A 271 -20.03 -9.62 -13.38
CA LYS A 271 -18.61 -9.88 -13.68
C LYS A 271 -17.73 -9.26 -12.59
N PRO A 272 -16.81 -10.04 -11.96
CA PRO A 272 -15.90 -9.50 -10.97
C PRO A 272 -15.03 -8.35 -11.51
N LEU A 273 -14.77 -7.36 -10.67
CA LEU A 273 -13.73 -6.37 -10.90
C LEU A 273 -12.37 -7.06 -10.85
N ALA A 274 -11.41 -6.56 -11.62
CA ALA A 274 -10.08 -7.17 -11.67
C ALA A 274 -8.97 -6.13 -11.45
N ALA A 275 -7.93 -6.54 -10.72
CA ALA A 275 -6.69 -5.80 -10.56
C ALA A 275 -5.50 -6.75 -10.67
N ALA A 276 -4.29 -6.21 -10.84
CA ALA A 276 -3.07 -6.99 -10.80
C ALA A 276 -2.20 -6.56 -9.61
N ASN A 277 -1.64 -7.54 -8.91
CA ASN A 277 -0.74 -7.33 -7.80
C ASN A 277 0.71 -7.24 -8.30
N TYR A 278 1.35 -6.10 -8.03
CA TYR A 278 2.71 -5.83 -8.46
C TYR A 278 3.63 -5.56 -7.28
N ARG A 279 4.90 -5.93 -7.46
CA ARG A 279 6.02 -5.30 -6.79
C ARG A 279 6.69 -4.34 -7.78
N ILE A 280 6.80 -3.09 -7.41
CA ILE A 280 7.50 -2.07 -8.21
C ILE A 280 8.50 -1.39 -7.29
N VAL A 281 9.78 -1.41 -7.69
CA VAL A 281 10.89 -0.88 -6.90
C VAL A 281 11.71 0.08 -7.77
N PRO A 282 11.44 1.38 -7.74
CA PRO A 282 12.28 2.37 -8.38
C PRO A 282 13.65 2.48 -7.70
N GLN A 283 14.68 2.78 -8.48
CA GLN A 283 16.02 3.02 -7.96
C GLN A 283 16.13 4.34 -7.19
N SER A 284 15.25 5.30 -7.50
CA SER A 284 15.12 6.57 -6.80
C SER A 284 13.67 6.99 -6.71
N SER A 285 13.31 7.69 -5.66
CA SER A 285 12.01 8.38 -5.53
C SER A 285 12.05 9.83 -5.97
N VAL A 286 13.23 10.34 -6.35
CA VAL A 286 13.42 11.73 -6.75
C VAL A 286 14.37 11.86 -7.95
N ARG A 287 14.21 12.92 -8.74
CA ARG A 287 15.14 13.34 -9.77
C ARG A 287 15.03 14.84 -9.97
N ALA A 288 16.14 15.59 -9.68
CA ALA A 288 16.13 17.05 -9.71
C ALA A 288 14.96 17.65 -8.90
N ASN A 289 14.04 18.41 -9.54
CA ASN A 289 12.84 18.97 -8.92
C ASN A 289 11.61 18.04 -8.97
N ILE A 290 11.80 16.74 -9.18
CA ILE A 290 10.72 15.76 -9.30
C ILE A 290 10.72 14.82 -8.11
N ALA A 291 9.55 14.62 -7.49
CA ALA A 291 9.29 13.62 -6.45
C ALA A 291 8.22 12.62 -6.89
N LEU A 292 8.45 11.33 -6.65
CA LEU A 292 7.44 10.28 -6.78
C LEU A 292 6.85 9.97 -5.40
N LEU A 293 5.53 9.92 -5.29
CA LEU A 293 4.79 9.66 -4.05
C LEU A 293 3.83 8.47 -4.22
N GLY A 294 3.50 7.82 -3.11
CA GLY A 294 2.59 6.69 -3.10
C GLY A 294 3.03 5.56 -4.04
N ASP A 295 2.10 4.96 -4.78
CA ASP A 295 2.42 3.84 -5.69
C ASP A 295 3.31 4.24 -6.87
N ALA A 296 3.37 5.52 -7.25
CA ALA A 296 4.34 6.00 -8.24
C ALA A 296 5.78 5.85 -7.74
N ARG A 297 6.00 6.00 -6.44
CA ARG A 297 7.28 5.75 -5.75
C ARG A 297 7.57 4.25 -5.57
N GLY A 298 6.56 3.40 -5.68
CA GLY A 298 6.68 1.96 -5.60
C GLY A 298 5.58 1.31 -4.76
N CYS A 299 5.29 0.07 -5.11
CA CYS A 299 4.29 -0.73 -4.43
C CYS A 299 4.83 -2.13 -4.09
N CYS A 300 4.20 -2.78 -3.14
CA CYS A 300 4.43 -4.16 -2.75
C CYS A 300 3.12 -4.95 -2.78
N HIS A 301 3.15 -6.24 -2.43
CA HIS A 301 1.95 -7.06 -2.36
C HIS A 301 0.90 -6.43 -1.43
N PRO A 302 -0.39 -6.42 -1.79
CA PRO A 302 -1.45 -5.74 -1.04
C PRO A 302 -1.79 -6.38 0.32
N LEU A 303 -1.19 -7.50 0.67
CA LEU A 303 -1.44 -8.26 1.91
C LEU A 303 -1.37 -7.41 3.19
N THR A 304 -0.51 -6.39 3.20
CA THR A 304 -0.40 -5.47 4.35
C THR A 304 -1.42 -4.35 4.35
N ALA A 305 -2.22 -4.19 3.28
CA ALA A 305 -3.20 -3.10 3.09
C ALA A 305 -2.67 -1.67 3.34
N SER A 306 -1.34 -1.46 3.36
CA SER A 306 -0.67 -0.22 3.81
C SER A 306 -0.47 0.83 2.72
N GLY A 307 -0.99 0.61 1.48
CA GLY A 307 -0.74 1.48 0.32
C GLY A 307 -1.17 2.93 0.52
N ILE A 308 -2.43 3.15 0.86
CA ILE A 308 -3.01 4.48 1.08
C ILE A 308 -2.33 5.16 2.28
N THR A 309 -2.22 4.45 3.40
CA THR A 309 -1.58 4.98 4.62
C THR A 309 -0.15 5.45 4.35
N THR A 310 0.65 4.65 3.63
CA THR A 310 2.01 5.03 3.28
C THR A 310 2.04 6.24 2.34
N ALA A 311 1.11 6.32 1.38
CA ALA A 311 1.02 7.45 0.46
C ALA A 311 0.72 8.77 1.19
N VAL A 312 -0.17 8.76 2.17
CA VAL A 312 -0.46 9.93 3.03
C VAL A 312 0.76 10.31 3.86
N LYS A 313 1.46 9.33 4.46
CA LYS A 313 2.72 9.58 5.20
C LYS A 313 3.83 10.14 4.30
N ASP A 314 3.94 9.69 3.04
CA ASP A 314 4.88 10.25 2.07
C ASP A 314 4.61 11.75 1.84
N VAL A 315 3.33 12.11 1.70
CA VAL A 315 2.90 13.51 1.49
C VAL A 315 3.24 14.38 2.69
N LEU A 316 2.88 13.94 3.90
CA LEU A 316 3.18 14.68 5.13
C LEU A 316 4.68 14.87 5.33
N THR A 317 5.46 13.80 5.08
CA THR A 317 6.92 13.85 5.15
C THR A 317 7.50 14.87 4.15
N LEU A 318 7.01 14.87 2.90
CA LEU A 318 7.48 15.83 1.90
C LEU A 318 7.14 17.26 2.29
N ARG A 319 5.91 17.52 2.75
CA ARG A 319 5.47 18.84 3.24
C ARG A 319 6.39 19.35 4.35
N ASP A 320 6.58 18.55 5.39
CA ASP A 320 7.36 18.93 6.55
C ASP A 320 8.82 19.25 6.18
N LEU A 321 9.42 18.44 5.30
CA LEU A 321 10.77 18.66 4.80
C LEU A 321 10.89 19.91 3.91
N LEU A 322 9.87 20.23 3.12
CA LEU A 322 9.82 21.49 2.35
C LEU A 322 9.76 22.70 3.28
N VAL A 323 8.95 22.64 4.32
CA VAL A 323 8.84 23.72 5.33
C VAL A 323 10.17 23.86 6.09
N GLU A 324 10.73 22.78 6.63
CA GLU A 324 11.98 22.78 7.37
C GLU A 324 13.20 23.28 6.54
N SER A 325 13.15 23.11 5.23
CA SER A 325 14.20 23.57 4.31
C SER A 325 13.91 24.94 3.69
N GLU A 326 12.91 25.68 4.20
CA GLU A 326 12.48 26.97 3.65
C GLU A 326 12.25 26.92 2.13
N PHE A 327 11.60 25.83 1.67
CA PHE A 327 11.36 25.52 0.25
C PHE A 327 12.60 25.39 -0.63
N ASN A 328 13.75 25.04 -0.04
CA ASN A 328 14.88 24.57 -0.82
C ASN A 328 14.58 23.16 -1.33
N VAL A 329 13.93 23.09 -2.51
CA VAL A 329 13.46 21.85 -3.10
C VAL A 329 14.54 20.77 -3.23
N PRO A 330 15.77 21.07 -3.72
CA PRO A 330 16.84 20.05 -3.78
C PRO A 330 17.22 19.47 -2.42
N VAL A 331 17.24 20.27 -1.36
CA VAL A 331 17.52 19.81 0.00
C VAL A 331 16.37 18.95 0.54
N ALA A 332 15.13 19.43 0.40
CA ALA A 332 13.95 18.71 0.85
C ALA A 332 13.84 17.33 0.16
N LEU A 333 14.05 17.27 -1.16
CA LEU A 333 13.91 16.03 -1.92
C LEU A 333 14.98 15.00 -1.58
N ARG A 334 16.22 15.42 -1.31
CA ARG A 334 17.26 14.50 -0.83
C ARG A 334 16.88 13.87 0.50
N ARG A 335 16.40 14.67 1.47
CA ARG A 335 15.96 14.19 2.78
C ARG A 335 14.71 13.30 2.65
N TYR A 336 13.78 13.67 1.78
CA TYR A 336 12.59 12.88 1.46
C TYR A 336 12.96 11.48 0.94
N ALA A 337 13.87 11.41 -0.04
CA ALA A 337 14.30 10.13 -0.60
C ALA A 337 14.84 9.17 0.46
N ILE A 338 15.63 9.68 1.42
CA ILE A 338 16.19 8.90 2.52
C ILE A 338 15.11 8.46 3.49
N THR A 339 14.31 9.41 4.00
CA THR A 339 13.29 9.14 5.03
C THR A 339 12.25 8.15 4.53
N CYS A 340 11.67 8.41 3.36
CA CYS A 340 10.68 7.52 2.77
C CYS A 340 11.29 6.20 2.26
N GLY A 341 12.57 6.20 1.90
CA GLY A 341 13.30 4.98 1.53
C GLY A 341 13.35 3.96 2.66
N ARG A 342 13.55 4.41 3.91
CA ARG A 342 13.54 3.56 5.12
C ARG A 342 12.18 2.93 5.36
N VAL A 343 11.11 3.73 5.30
CA VAL A 343 9.73 3.23 5.44
C VAL A 343 9.42 2.19 4.38
N GLN A 344 9.81 2.46 3.12
CA GLN A 344 9.57 1.54 2.01
C GLN A 344 10.36 0.23 2.14
N LEU A 345 11.58 0.28 2.67
CA LEU A 345 12.37 -0.92 2.92
C LEU A 345 11.66 -1.84 3.91
N THR A 346 11.23 -1.31 5.07
CA THR A 346 10.51 -2.07 6.10
C THR A 346 9.21 -2.65 5.55
N ARG A 347 8.38 -1.82 4.92
CA ARG A 347 7.11 -2.21 4.32
C ARG A 347 7.28 -3.33 3.28
N ARG A 348 8.25 -3.17 2.37
CA ARG A 348 8.53 -4.17 1.33
C ARG A 348 9.01 -5.49 1.93
N THR A 349 9.95 -5.45 2.87
CA THR A 349 10.48 -6.65 3.51
C THR A 349 9.37 -7.38 4.27
N LEU A 350 8.55 -6.68 5.05
CA LEU A 350 7.41 -7.26 5.76
C LEU A 350 6.41 -7.91 4.79
N SER A 351 6.06 -7.21 3.71
CA SER A 351 5.14 -7.72 2.69
C SER A 351 5.66 -8.99 2.01
N GLU A 352 6.96 -9.06 1.70
CA GLU A 352 7.56 -10.26 1.09
C GLU A 352 7.59 -11.45 2.05
N GLU A 353 7.96 -11.24 3.32
CA GLU A 353 8.00 -12.32 4.31
C GLU A 353 6.60 -12.86 4.61
N LEU A 354 5.59 -11.99 4.73
CA LEU A 354 4.20 -12.43 4.91
C LEU A 354 3.67 -13.14 3.66
N ARG A 355 3.98 -12.64 2.46
CA ARG A 355 3.60 -13.29 1.22
C ARG A 355 4.21 -14.69 1.13
N GLU A 356 5.47 -14.84 1.49
CA GLU A 356 6.12 -16.15 1.51
C GLU A 356 5.46 -17.09 2.52
N ALA A 357 5.23 -16.61 3.75
CA ALA A 357 4.60 -17.42 4.79
C ALA A 357 3.17 -17.86 4.45
N PHE A 358 2.41 -17.00 3.76
CA PHE A 358 0.97 -17.24 3.54
C PHE A 358 0.64 -17.84 2.17
N LEU A 359 1.50 -17.66 1.18
CA LEU A 359 1.24 -18.06 -0.21
C LEU A 359 2.22 -19.12 -0.75
N SER A 360 3.31 -19.41 -0.06
CA SER A 360 4.26 -20.42 -0.49
C SER A 360 3.96 -21.78 0.16
N HIS A 361 4.15 -22.85 -0.62
CA HIS A 361 3.91 -24.24 -0.18
C HIS A 361 5.20 -24.97 0.28
N THR A 362 6.31 -24.25 0.44
CA THR A 362 7.56 -24.85 0.92
C THR A 362 7.48 -25.22 2.41
N SER A 363 8.31 -26.13 2.86
CA SER A 363 8.33 -26.58 4.27
C SER A 363 8.70 -25.43 5.21
N GLU A 364 9.64 -24.57 4.82
CA GLU A 364 10.03 -23.39 5.58
C GLU A 364 8.92 -22.33 5.66
N ALA A 365 8.15 -22.13 4.58
CA ALA A 365 7.01 -21.21 4.58
C ALA A 365 5.89 -21.69 5.52
N ARG A 366 5.58 -22.98 5.49
CA ARG A 366 4.60 -23.59 6.41
C ARG A 366 5.04 -23.44 7.86
N LEU A 367 6.32 -23.75 8.16
CA LEU A 367 6.85 -23.57 9.51
C LEU A 367 6.80 -22.09 9.94
N LEU A 368 7.14 -21.16 9.05
CA LEU A 368 7.04 -19.71 9.34
C LEU A 368 5.58 -19.31 9.62
N ASN A 369 4.62 -19.79 8.84
CA ASN A 369 3.19 -19.56 9.05
C ASN A 369 2.75 -20.07 10.44
N GLU A 370 3.06 -21.32 10.78
CA GLU A 370 2.80 -21.91 12.10
C GLU A 370 3.42 -21.06 13.22
N CYS A 371 4.67 -20.60 13.04
CA CYS A 371 5.37 -19.72 14.00
C CYS A 371 4.66 -18.37 14.18
N ILE A 372 4.20 -17.74 13.10
CA ILE A 372 3.47 -16.47 13.15
C ILE A 372 2.19 -16.64 13.99
N PHE A 373 1.37 -17.65 13.69
CA PHE A 373 0.13 -17.89 14.42
C PHE A 373 0.40 -18.26 15.89
N SER A 374 1.40 -19.11 16.16
CA SER A 374 1.83 -19.42 17.52
C SER A 374 2.26 -18.17 18.29
N TYR A 375 3.03 -17.29 17.64
CA TYR A 375 3.48 -16.03 18.24
C TYR A 375 2.31 -15.12 18.57
N TRP A 376 1.40 -14.89 17.65
CA TRP A 376 0.25 -14.02 17.84
C TRP A 376 -0.72 -14.55 18.91
N ARG A 377 -0.92 -15.87 19.00
CA ARG A 377 -1.77 -16.48 20.03
C ARG A 377 -1.18 -16.37 21.44
N ASN A 378 0.12 -16.58 21.55
CA ASN A 378 0.79 -16.71 22.85
C ASN A 378 1.41 -15.41 23.38
N HIS A 379 1.51 -14.36 22.55
CA HIS A 379 2.20 -13.11 22.89
C HIS A 379 1.38 -11.88 22.49
N PRO A 380 0.42 -11.40 23.32
CA PRO A 380 -0.41 -10.24 22.99
C PRO A 380 0.40 -8.98 22.62
N LYS A 381 1.48 -8.67 23.36
CA LYS A 381 2.39 -7.55 23.01
C LYS A 381 3.08 -7.77 21.66
N GLY A 382 3.47 -9.00 21.36
CA GLY A 382 4.08 -9.33 20.06
C GLY A 382 3.07 -9.19 18.91
N ARG A 383 1.82 -9.58 19.15
CA ARG A 383 0.70 -9.38 18.21
C ARG A 383 0.47 -7.90 17.96
N ALA A 384 0.42 -7.07 19.00
CA ALA A 384 0.29 -5.62 18.88
C ALA A 384 1.45 -4.99 18.09
N HIS A 385 2.71 -5.38 18.36
CA HIS A 385 3.87 -4.92 17.59
C HIS A 385 3.80 -5.36 16.12
N SER A 386 3.33 -6.57 15.83
CA SER A 386 3.13 -7.03 14.45
C SER A 386 2.11 -6.15 13.72
N LEU A 387 1.00 -5.80 14.39
CA LEU A 387 -0.01 -4.91 13.82
C LEU A 387 0.51 -3.46 13.69
N ALA A 388 1.36 -2.99 14.61
CA ALA A 388 2.02 -1.69 14.49
C ALA A 388 2.89 -1.60 13.22
N LEU A 389 3.61 -2.68 12.87
CA LEU A 389 4.38 -2.77 11.63
C LEU A 389 3.47 -2.84 10.38
N LEU A 390 2.39 -3.62 10.43
CA LEU A 390 1.42 -3.75 9.35
C LEU A 390 0.73 -2.42 9.04
N SER A 391 0.31 -1.70 10.09
CA SER A 391 -0.35 -0.39 9.98
C SER A 391 0.61 0.75 9.64
N THR A 392 1.92 0.49 9.59
CA THR A 392 2.97 1.49 9.48
C THR A 392 3.02 2.49 10.65
N GLN A 393 2.41 2.17 11.79
CA GLN A 393 2.60 2.90 13.05
C GLN A 393 4.07 2.81 13.48
N ASP A 394 4.64 1.61 13.43
CA ASP A 394 6.08 1.38 13.46
C ASP A 394 6.59 1.11 12.02
N SER A 395 7.62 1.84 11.61
CA SER A 395 8.27 1.68 10.30
C SER A 395 9.75 1.30 10.44
N SER A 396 10.17 0.87 11.62
CA SER A 396 11.55 0.49 11.91
C SER A 396 11.88 -0.90 11.36
N ILE A 397 12.89 -0.98 10.49
CA ILE A 397 13.40 -2.27 10.00
C ILE A 397 14.04 -3.09 11.15
N LEU A 398 14.57 -2.44 12.18
CA LEU A 398 15.14 -3.11 13.34
C LEU A 398 14.04 -3.73 14.20
N SER A 399 12.93 -3.00 14.44
CA SER A 399 11.74 -3.57 15.10
C SER A 399 11.20 -4.77 14.33
N MET A 400 11.10 -4.66 13.01
CA MET A 400 10.69 -5.78 12.17
C MET A 400 11.64 -6.98 12.31
N GLY A 401 12.95 -6.75 12.26
CA GLY A 401 13.95 -7.80 12.44
C GLY A 401 13.83 -8.49 13.81
N ALA A 402 13.64 -7.72 14.88
CA ALA A 402 13.42 -8.26 16.23
C ALA A 402 12.14 -9.10 16.29
N GLN A 403 11.02 -8.62 15.72
CA GLN A 403 9.77 -9.39 15.63
C GLN A 403 9.95 -10.69 14.85
N PHE A 404 10.66 -10.65 13.73
CA PHE A 404 10.96 -11.86 12.93
C PHE A 404 11.73 -12.91 13.75
N VAL A 405 12.74 -12.50 14.53
CA VAL A 405 13.48 -13.39 15.42
C VAL A 405 12.54 -14.03 16.46
N PHE A 406 11.68 -13.23 17.12
CA PHE A 406 10.73 -13.74 18.12
C PHE A 406 9.71 -14.71 17.50
N VAL A 407 9.27 -14.47 16.28
CA VAL A 407 8.42 -15.38 15.53
C VAL A 407 9.16 -16.71 15.26
N VAL A 408 10.36 -16.67 14.73
CA VAL A 408 11.13 -17.89 14.42
C VAL A 408 11.45 -18.71 15.68
N LEU A 409 11.67 -18.06 16.83
CA LEU A 409 11.86 -18.74 18.10
C LEU A 409 10.64 -19.59 18.54
N GLN A 410 9.43 -19.33 18.01
CA GLN A 410 8.26 -20.17 18.31
C GLN A 410 8.42 -21.59 17.75
N ALA A 411 9.24 -21.81 16.72
CA ALA A 411 9.48 -23.15 16.21
C ALA A 411 10.04 -24.12 17.25
N PHE A 412 10.77 -23.62 18.25
CA PHE A 412 11.25 -24.48 19.35
C PHE A 412 10.10 -25.01 20.23
N ARG A 413 8.99 -24.31 20.32
CA ARG A 413 7.79 -24.78 21.02
C ARG A 413 7.12 -25.93 20.31
N MET A 414 7.29 -26.03 19.00
CA MET A 414 6.71 -27.07 18.15
C MET A 414 7.59 -28.32 18.11
N LEU A 415 8.85 -28.22 18.52
CA LEU A 415 9.82 -29.31 18.45
C LEU A 415 9.32 -30.62 19.07
N PRO A 416 8.73 -30.67 20.28
CA PRO A 416 8.25 -31.92 20.88
C PRO A 416 7.21 -32.63 20.01
N GLN A 417 6.30 -31.85 19.36
CA GLN A 417 5.29 -32.41 18.47
C GLN A 417 5.93 -32.89 17.16
N LYS A 418 6.83 -32.12 16.56
CA LYS A 418 7.53 -32.49 15.31
C LYS A 418 8.39 -33.75 15.48
N ILE A 419 8.98 -33.97 16.67
CA ILE A 419 9.69 -35.24 17.00
C ILE A 419 8.68 -36.40 17.07
N LYS A 420 7.55 -36.19 17.75
CA LYS A 420 6.51 -37.21 17.90
C LYS A 420 5.90 -37.63 16.55
N ASP A 421 5.71 -36.65 15.66
CA ASP A 421 5.15 -36.87 14.32
C ASP A 421 6.18 -37.43 13.32
N GLY A 422 7.44 -37.62 13.72
CA GLY A 422 8.51 -38.08 12.84
C GLY A 422 9.04 -37.06 11.84
N ASP A 423 8.68 -35.78 12.01
CA ASP A 423 9.00 -34.68 11.07
C ASP A 423 10.22 -33.85 11.49
N PHE A 424 11.04 -34.38 12.41
CA PHE A 424 12.18 -33.67 13.00
C PHE A 424 13.18 -33.15 11.98
N TRP A 425 13.54 -33.94 10.94
CA TRP A 425 14.54 -33.53 9.97
C TRP A 425 14.06 -32.41 9.07
N ASN A 426 12.81 -32.43 8.63
CA ASN A 426 12.21 -31.33 7.88
C ASN A 426 12.13 -30.06 8.71
N TRP A 427 11.73 -30.20 9.99
CA TRP A 427 11.73 -29.08 10.93
C TRP A 427 13.13 -28.49 11.09
N LEU A 428 14.16 -29.30 11.33
CA LEU A 428 15.53 -28.84 11.52
C LEU A 428 16.06 -28.10 10.29
N PHE A 429 15.83 -28.66 9.10
CA PHE A 429 16.25 -28.02 7.85
C PHE A 429 15.53 -26.69 7.59
N SER A 430 14.22 -26.63 7.84
CA SER A 430 13.44 -25.40 7.75
C SER A 430 13.90 -24.35 8.76
N MET A 431 14.19 -24.76 9.99
CA MET A 431 14.76 -23.88 11.03
C MET A 431 16.11 -23.29 10.62
N MET A 432 16.99 -24.07 10.04
CA MET A 432 18.28 -23.57 9.55
C MET A 432 18.09 -22.46 8.50
N LYS A 433 17.18 -22.64 7.54
CA LYS A 433 16.85 -21.64 6.52
C LYS A 433 16.26 -20.36 7.14
N LEU A 434 15.28 -20.50 8.06
CA LEU A 434 14.67 -19.37 8.73
C LEU A 434 15.68 -18.61 9.62
N SER A 435 16.60 -19.32 10.27
CA SER A 435 17.67 -18.70 11.07
C SER A 435 18.62 -17.86 10.20
N LEU A 436 18.96 -18.35 9.00
CA LEU A 436 19.74 -17.55 8.04
C LEU A 436 19.01 -16.28 7.59
N LYS A 437 17.70 -16.36 7.36
CA LYS A 437 16.87 -15.18 7.07
C LYS A 437 16.86 -14.18 8.23
N SER A 438 16.78 -14.65 9.47
CA SER A 438 16.81 -13.81 10.66
C SER A 438 18.08 -12.93 10.74
N ILE A 439 19.18 -13.39 10.17
CA ILE A 439 20.45 -12.64 10.09
C ILE A 439 20.44 -11.69 8.89
N SER A 440 19.87 -12.12 7.75
CA SER A 440 19.91 -11.34 6.51
C SER A 440 19.07 -10.05 6.57
N ILE A 441 17.97 -10.03 7.31
CA ILE A 441 17.10 -8.85 7.46
C ILE A 441 17.85 -7.69 8.14
N PRO A 442 18.47 -7.87 9.32
CA PRO A 442 19.30 -6.80 9.92
C PRO A 442 20.50 -6.39 9.06
N GLN A 443 21.15 -7.33 8.37
CA GLN A 443 22.25 -7.02 7.45
C GLN A 443 21.80 -6.10 6.31
N THR A 444 20.64 -6.37 5.74
CA THR A 444 20.04 -5.52 4.70
C THR A 444 19.79 -4.11 5.22
N ALA A 445 19.31 -3.98 6.47
CA ALA A 445 19.11 -2.69 7.13
C ALA A 445 20.41 -1.91 7.30
N VAL A 446 21.46 -2.58 7.77
CA VAL A 446 22.81 -1.97 7.95
C VAL A 446 23.40 -1.53 6.62
N MET A 447 23.31 -2.38 5.59
CA MET A 447 23.82 -2.01 4.25
C MET A 447 23.05 -0.81 3.65
N HIS A 448 21.75 -0.75 3.86
CA HIS A 448 20.96 0.39 3.42
C HIS A 448 21.35 1.67 4.15
N TRP A 449 21.50 1.60 5.47
CA TRP A 449 21.97 2.71 6.30
C TRP A 449 23.36 3.23 5.86
N VAL A 450 24.31 2.33 5.61
CA VAL A 450 25.67 2.71 5.12
C VAL A 450 25.61 3.43 3.77
N LYS A 451 24.78 2.94 2.84
CA LYS A 451 24.56 3.61 1.55
C LYS A 451 23.96 5.00 1.70
N GLU A 452 23.01 5.16 2.61
CA GLU A 452 22.40 6.47 2.92
C GLU A 452 23.42 7.46 3.49
N GLN A 453 24.26 7.04 4.46
CA GLN A 453 25.33 7.89 5.01
C GLN A 453 26.33 8.30 3.92
N GLY A 454 26.68 7.38 3.04
CA GLY A 454 27.55 7.69 1.90
C GLY A 454 26.91 8.64 0.87
N ALA A 455 25.60 8.64 0.72
CA ALA A 455 24.87 9.57 -0.14
C ALA A 455 24.76 10.97 0.49
N LEU A 456 24.54 11.03 1.82
CA LEU A 456 24.52 12.29 2.58
C LEU A 456 25.89 12.96 2.62
N ALA A 457 26.99 12.19 2.74
CA ALA A 457 28.35 12.73 2.78
C ALA A 457 28.84 13.29 1.44
N LYS A 458 28.19 12.92 0.33
CA LYS A 458 28.51 13.41 -1.03
C LYS A 458 27.60 14.59 -1.46
N SER A 459 26.64 14.97 -0.65
CA SER A 459 25.69 16.08 -0.86
C SER A 459 26.11 17.35 -0.11
#